data_34ba7c1aec5e9648acd92ea527f80709
#
_entry.id   34ba7c1aec5e9648acd92ea527f80709
#
_cell.length_a   1.000
_cell.length_b   1.000
_cell.length_c   1.000
_cell.angle_alpha   90.00
_cell.angle_beta   90.00
_cell.angle_gamma   90.00
#
_symmetry.space_group_name_H-M   'P 1'
#
loop_
_entity.id
_entity.type
_entity.pdbx_description
1 polymer ?
#
loop_
_entity_poly.entity_id
_entity_poly.type
_entity_poly.pdbx_seq_one_letter_code
_entity_poly.pdbx_strand_id
1 'polypeptide(L)'
;ERDTLQGDMYVIGGYDPEFDEEALDSLVATVARFPFSVIKGKVYGDVSMKDSLYWGSGWLWDDTPYSFQPYLSPLMLNKGVVKVTATPGERGDSARLECTPASSYYTLTNKTQSRTPSAGRFRVSRDWLVNGNNITVTGNVDARRAGTVNIFSSQDFFMHTFMERLQARGIRCIPAAEAEVSYLFGEFRQDSLSVRMASYETSVQDVVKQI
;
A
#
# COMPACT_ATOMS: atom_id res chain seq x y z
N GLU A 1 16.74 12.07 25.54
CA GLU A 1 17.61 11.55 24.48
C GLU A 1 17.30 12.31 23.20
N ARG A 2 18.33 12.91 22.55
CA ARG A 2 18.10 13.84 21.42
C ARG A 2 17.57 13.16 20.14
N ASP A 3 17.64 11.84 20.07
CA ASP A 3 17.31 11.07 18.87
C ASP A 3 15.97 10.32 19.00
N THR A 4 15.12 10.74 19.93
CA THR A 4 13.87 10.03 20.23
C THR A 4 12.67 10.97 20.18
N LEU A 5 11.67 10.64 19.39
CA LEU A 5 10.35 11.25 19.44
C LEU A 5 9.60 10.73 20.68
N GLN A 6 9.35 11.64 21.64
CA GLN A 6 8.61 11.35 22.88
C GLN A 6 7.12 11.65 22.62
N GLY A 7 6.37 10.70 22.13
CA GLY A 7 4.95 10.87 21.84
C GLY A 7 4.50 10.03 20.65
N ASP A 8 3.22 10.11 20.36
CA ASP A 8 2.60 9.36 19.29
C ASP A 8 2.77 10.07 17.93
N MET A 9 2.83 9.28 16.88
CA MET A 9 2.82 9.76 15.50
C MET A 9 1.48 9.42 14.84
N TYR A 10 0.87 10.39 14.17
CA TYR A 10 -0.37 10.20 13.43
C TYR A 10 -0.15 10.41 11.94
N VAL A 11 -0.67 9.50 11.14
CA VAL A 11 -0.77 9.61 9.68
C VAL A 11 -2.23 9.81 9.34
N ILE A 12 -2.57 11.05 8.94
CA ILE A 12 -3.96 11.45 8.72
C ILE A 12 -4.31 11.28 7.25
N GLY A 13 -5.32 10.47 6.97
CA GLY A 13 -5.80 10.23 5.62
C GLY A 13 -6.66 11.37 5.08
N GLY A 14 -6.43 11.74 3.81
CA GLY A 14 -7.12 12.84 3.13
C GLY A 14 -7.93 12.40 1.90
N TYR A 15 -8.04 11.10 1.61
CA TYR A 15 -8.73 10.59 0.41
C TYR A 15 -8.11 11.05 -0.91
N ASP A 16 -6.79 11.24 -0.96
CA ASP A 16 -6.11 11.60 -2.20
C ASP A 16 -6.02 10.37 -3.14
N PRO A 17 -6.72 10.35 -4.29
CA PRO A 17 -6.72 9.22 -5.21
C PRO A 17 -5.41 9.11 -6.00
N GLU A 18 -4.58 10.14 -6.01
CA GLU A 18 -3.32 10.18 -6.75
C GLU A 18 -2.11 9.91 -5.85
N PHE A 19 -2.34 9.59 -4.56
CA PHE A 19 -1.28 9.25 -3.64
C PHE A 19 -0.66 7.90 -3.98
N ASP A 20 0.53 7.94 -4.57
CA ASP A 20 1.27 6.78 -5.05
C ASP A 20 2.52 6.46 -4.23
N GLU A 21 3.34 5.53 -4.71
CA GLU A 21 4.58 5.10 -4.06
C GLU A 21 5.61 6.25 -3.99
N GLU A 22 5.70 7.12 -5.01
CA GLU A 22 6.62 8.26 -5.04
C GLU A 22 6.21 9.31 -4.01
N ALA A 23 4.90 9.56 -3.88
CA ALA A 23 4.33 10.43 -2.86
C ALA A 23 4.63 9.91 -1.44
N LEU A 24 4.46 8.61 -1.22
CA LEU A 24 4.78 7.96 0.04
C LEU A 24 6.27 8.10 0.39
N ASP A 25 7.15 7.82 -0.56
CA ASP A 25 8.59 7.91 -0.37
C ASP A 25 9.04 9.35 -0.08
N SER A 26 8.41 10.34 -0.72
CA SER A 26 8.63 11.77 -0.48
C SER A 26 8.17 12.18 0.93
N LEU A 27 6.99 11.72 1.34
CA LEU A 27 6.45 11.97 2.68
C LEU A 27 7.38 11.41 3.76
N VAL A 28 7.78 10.15 3.63
CA VAL A 28 8.70 9.47 4.55
C VAL A 28 10.08 10.14 4.55
N ALA A 29 10.59 10.56 3.38
CA ALA A 29 11.85 11.29 3.30
C ALA A 29 11.79 12.63 4.04
N THR A 30 10.64 13.29 4.05
CA THR A 30 10.43 14.53 4.80
C THR A 30 10.41 14.27 6.31
N VAL A 31 9.72 13.23 6.76
CA VAL A 31 9.72 12.80 8.16
C VAL A 31 11.14 12.43 8.63
N ALA A 32 11.91 11.75 7.79
CA ALA A 32 13.27 11.34 8.11
C ALA A 32 14.30 12.50 8.23
N ARG A 33 13.92 13.73 7.91
CA ARG A 33 14.76 14.93 8.15
C ARG A 33 14.69 15.42 9.59
N PHE A 34 13.70 14.98 10.36
CA PHE A 34 13.61 15.33 11.78
C PHE A 34 14.68 14.60 12.60
N PRO A 35 15.20 15.21 13.66
CA PRO A 35 16.35 14.68 14.39
C PRO A 35 15.95 13.57 15.37
N PHE A 36 15.28 12.53 14.90
CA PHE A 36 15.00 11.32 15.68
C PHE A 36 15.16 10.06 14.81
N SER A 37 15.58 9.00 15.44
CA SER A 37 15.66 7.65 14.84
C SER A 37 14.78 6.64 15.57
N VAL A 38 14.15 7.08 16.66
CA VAL A 38 13.30 6.25 17.52
C VAL A 38 11.99 6.98 17.80
N ILE A 39 10.87 6.28 17.63
CA ILE A 39 9.54 6.70 18.08
C ILE A 39 9.22 5.87 19.33
N LYS A 40 9.08 6.53 20.48
CA LYS A 40 8.79 5.89 21.78
C LYS A 40 7.30 5.76 22.05
N GLY A 41 6.48 6.47 21.30
CA GLY A 41 5.02 6.35 21.31
C GLY A 41 4.50 5.34 20.28
N LYS A 42 3.21 5.39 20.03
CA LYS A 42 2.51 4.57 19.04
C LYS A 42 2.43 5.31 17.72
N VAL A 43 2.30 4.56 16.62
CA VAL A 43 2.00 5.10 15.30
C VAL A 43 0.54 4.79 14.98
N TYR A 44 -0.22 5.83 14.62
CA TYR A 44 -1.64 5.72 14.32
C TYR A 44 -1.91 6.12 12.88
N GLY A 45 -2.77 5.35 12.20
CA GLY A 45 -3.47 5.77 11.00
C GLY A 45 -4.81 6.41 11.37
N ASP A 46 -5.06 7.61 10.92
CA ASP A 46 -6.35 8.27 11.11
C ASP A 46 -7.18 8.15 9.83
N VAL A 47 -8.27 7.41 9.94
CA VAL A 47 -9.25 7.18 8.88
C VAL A 47 -10.64 7.73 9.24
N SER A 48 -10.71 8.60 10.23
CA SER A 48 -11.97 9.14 10.80
C SER A 48 -12.77 10.00 9.81
N MET A 49 -12.15 10.46 8.72
CA MET A 49 -12.82 11.22 7.66
C MET A 49 -13.94 10.41 6.97
N LYS A 50 -13.93 9.08 7.08
CA LYS A 50 -14.92 8.20 6.46
C LYS A 50 -15.58 7.25 7.47
N ASP A 51 -16.82 6.84 7.15
CA ASP A 51 -17.49 5.71 7.81
C ASP A 51 -16.74 4.38 7.54
N SER A 52 -17.16 3.32 8.19
CA SER A 52 -16.57 1.98 8.08
C SER A 52 -16.94 1.23 6.79
N LEU A 53 -17.66 1.86 5.85
CA LEU A 53 -18.07 1.22 4.60
C LEU A 53 -16.94 1.32 3.57
N TYR A 54 -16.34 0.19 3.25
CA TYR A 54 -15.25 0.11 2.26
C TYR A 54 -15.73 0.17 0.81
N TRP A 55 -17.02 -0.04 0.55
CA TRP A 55 -17.58 -0.16 -0.80
C TRP A 55 -18.70 0.84 -1.04
N GLY A 56 -18.82 1.24 -2.30
CA GLY A 56 -19.93 2.04 -2.77
C GLY A 56 -21.23 1.22 -2.87
N SER A 57 -22.37 1.90 -2.79
CA SER A 57 -23.67 1.27 -3.03
C SER A 57 -23.75 0.69 -4.45
N GLY A 58 -24.24 -0.54 -4.57
CA GLY A 58 -24.41 -1.21 -5.87
C GLY A 58 -23.14 -1.91 -6.40
N TRP A 59 -22.03 -1.90 -5.69
CA TRP A 59 -20.86 -2.69 -6.06
C TRP A 59 -21.11 -4.19 -5.84
N LEU A 60 -20.72 -5.01 -6.81
CA LEU A 60 -20.96 -6.44 -6.78
C LEU A 60 -19.86 -7.16 -6.01
N TRP A 61 -20.23 -8.21 -5.28
CA TRP A 61 -19.26 -8.99 -4.50
C TRP A 61 -18.21 -9.68 -5.34
N ASP A 62 -18.56 -10.17 -6.53
CA ASP A 62 -17.67 -10.87 -7.45
C ASP A 62 -16.72 -9.95 -8.22
N ASP A 63 -16.92 -8.63 -8.13
CA ASP A 63 -15.96 -7.62 -8.62
C ASP A 63 -14.83 -7.34 -7.62
N THR A 64 -14.89 -7.91 -6.43
CA THR A 64 -13.96 -7.68 -5.33
C THR A 64 -12.47 -7.80 -5.70
N PRO A 65 -12.00 -8.75 -6.55
CA PRO A 65 -10.56 -8.84 -6.87
C PRO A 65 -10.07 -7.80 -7.88
N TYR A 66 -10.97 -7.06 -8.51
CA TYR A 66 -10.60 -6.16 -9.59
C TYR A 66 -10.18 -4.78 -9.10
N SER A 67 -9.25 -4.15 -9.83
CA SER A 67 -8.69 -2.84 -9.49
C SER A 67 -9.69 -1.69 -9.55
N PHE A 68 -10.82 -1.85 -10.24
CA PHE A 68 -11.90 -0.85 -10.30
C PHE A 68 -12.83 -0.89 -9.07
N GLN A 69 -12.68 -1.88 -8.20
CA GLN A 69 -13.41 -1.98 -6.93
C GLN A 69 -12.45 -2.04 -5.73
N PRO A 70 -11.70 -0.95 -5.44
CA PRO A 70 -10.79 -0.93 -4.31
C PRO A 70 -11.54 -0.86 -2.98
N TYR A 71 -10.88 -1.25 -1.90
CA TYR A 71 -11.35 -0.98 -0.54
C TYR A 71 -11.14 0.50 -0.21
N LEU A 72 -12.23 1.27 -0.20
CA LEU A 72 -12.17 2.73 -0.02
C LEU A 72 -11.75 3.09 1.41
N SER A 73 -10.73 3.92 1.53
CA SER A 73 -10.24 4.44 2.80
C SER A 73 -9.61 5.82 2.61
N PRO A 74 -9.65 6.71 3.61
CA PRO A 74 -8.88 7.95 3.61
C PRO A 74 -7.37 7.75 3.47
N LEU A 75 -6.84 6.63 3.98
CA LEU A 75 -5.47 6.17 3.76
C LEU A 75 -5.46 5.14 2.64
N MET A 76 -5.10 5.57 1.44
CA MET A 76 -5.08 4.71 0.26
C MET A 76 -3.78 4.94 -0.52
N LEU A 77 -3.02 3.90 -0.75
CA LEU A 77 -1.79 3.91 -1.54
C LEU A 77 -2.08 3.34 -2.92
N ASN A 78 -1.69 4.06 -3.98
CA ASN A 78 -1.82 3.62 -5.36
C ASN A 78 -3.26 3.13 -5.70
N LYS A 79 -4.26 3.88 -5.25
CA LYS A 79 -5.70 3.55 -5.44
C LYS A 79 -6.11 2.21 -4.82
N GLY A 80 -5.39 1.72 -3.79
CA GLY A 80 -5.64 0.41 -3.17
C GLY A 80 -5.31 -0.78 -4.08
N VAL A 81 -4.38 -0.60 -5.03
CA VAL A 81 -4.08 -1.55 -6.11
C VAL A 81 -2.59 -1.86 -6.16
N VAL A 82 -2.27 -3.13 -6.40
CA VAL A 82 -0.92 -3.57 -6.78
C VAL A 82 -0.88 -3.87 -8.28
N LYS A 83 0.07 -3.27 -8.97
CA LYS A 83 0.41 -3.57 -10.36
C LYS A 83 1.52 -4.62 -10.38
N VAL A 84 1.27 -5.74 -11.04
CA VAL A 84 2.27 -6.80 -11.25
C VAL A 84 2.74 -6.73 -12.69
N THR A 85 4.04 -6.57 -12.89
CA THR A 85 4.70 -6.60 -14.19
C THR A 85 5.45 -7.93 -14.31
N ALA A 86 5.20 -8.66 -15.40
CA ALA A 86 5.86 -9.93 -15.73
C ALA A 86 6.75 -9.74 -16.94
N THR A 87 8.02 -10.11 -16.82
CA THR A 87 9.02 -10.10 -17.91
C THR A 87 9.40 -11.55 -18.22
N PRO A 88 9.27 -12.02 -19.49
CA PRO A 88 9.56 -13.40 -19.80
C PRO A 88 11.07 -13.71 -19.71
N GLY A 89 11.37 -14.90 -19.22
CA GLY A 89 12.68 -15.53 -19.29
C GLY A 89 12.84 -16.47 -20.50
N GLU A 90 13.60 -17.54 -20.31
CA GLU A 90 13.70 -18.62 -21.31
C GLU A 90 12.38 -19.38 -21.39
N ARG A 91 12.22 -20.12 -22.50
CA ARG A 91 10.98 -20.89 -22.74
C ARG A 91 10.78 -21.95 -21.66
N GLY A 92 9.61 -21.94 -21.03
CA GLY A 92 9.25 -22.86 -19.96
C GLY A 92 9.56 -22.35 -18.56
N ASP A 93 10.48 -21.40 -18.40
CA ASP A 93 10.81 -20.82 -17.12
C ASP A 93 9.68 -19.92 -16.58
N SER A 94 9.64 -19.74 -15.28
CA SER A 94 8.80 -18.72 -14.67
C SER A 94 9.24 -17.33 -15.12
N ALA A 95 8.29 -16.43 -15.41
CA ALA A 95 8.60 -15.04 -15.70
C ALA A 95 9.12 -14.33 -14.44
N ARG A 96 9.97 -13.31 -14.62
CA ARG A 96 10.36 -12.41 -13.55
C ARG A 96 9.19 -11.47 -13.25
N LEU A 97 8.78 -11.41 -11.98
CA LEU A 97 7.70 -10.56 -11.51
C LEU A 97 8.24 -9.37 -10.72
N GLU A 98 7.64 -8.21 -10.95
CA GLU A 98 7.88 -6.97 -10.22
C GLU A 98 6.52 -6.41 -9.80
N CYS A 99 6.40 -6.01 -8.53
CA CYS A 99 5.17 -5.45 -7.98
C CYS A 99 5.36 -3.99 -7.59
N THR A 100 4.37 -3.16 -7.89
CA THR A 100 4.34 -1.73 -7.52
C THR A 100 2.98 -1.39 -6.92
N PRO A 101 2.90 -0.82 -5.71
CA PRO A 101 4.00 -0.58 -4.75
C PRO A 101 4.59 -1.88 -4.20
N ALA A 102 5.90 -1.88 -3.93
CA ALA A 102 6.55 -2.99 -3.24
C ALA A 102 6.25 -2.93 -1.74
N SER A 103 5.79 -4.04 -1.15
CA SER A 103 5.49 -4.17 0.28
C SER A 103 5.45 -5.62 0.70
N SER A 104 5.75 -5.92 1.97
CA SER A 104 5.56 -7.25 2.55
C SER A 104 4.11 -7.50 3.02
N TYR A 105 3.22 -6.52 2.88
CA TYR A 105 1.80 -6.66 3.22
C TYR A 105 1.07 -7.76 2.41
N TYR A 106 1.57 -8.06 1.24
CA TYR A 106 1.06 -9.13 0.38
C TYR A 106 2.16 -10.15 0.06
N THR A 107 1.75 -11.37 -0.27
CA THR A 107 2.64 -12.42 -0.77
C THR A 107 2.42 -12.64 -2.27
N LEU A 108 3.43 -13.20 -2.96
CA LEU A 108 3.40 -13.41 -4.40
C LEU A 108 3.63 -14.88 -4.73
N THR A 109 2.65 -15.50 -5.40
CA THR A 109 2.76 -16.85 -5.94
C THR A 109 2.89 -16.79 -7.45
N ASN A 110 4.07 -17.16 -7.96
CA ASN A 110 4.37 -17.16 -9.39
C ASN A 110 4.13 -18.55 -9.99
N LYS A 111 3.12 -18.67 -10.84
CA LYS A 111 2.77 -19.86 -11.64
C LYS A 111 2.78 -19.55 -13.14
N THR A 112 3.56 -18.57 -13.57
CA THR A 112 3.70 -18.23 -14.98
C THR A 112 4.66 -19.19 -15.70
N GLN A 113 4.52 -19.27 -17.02
CA GLN A 113 5.50 -19.92 -17.90
C GLN A 113 5.84 -18.99 -19.06
N SER A 114 7.12 -18.76 -19.26
CA SER A 114 7.61 -17.90 -20.33
C SER A 114 7.50 -18.61 -21.68
N ARG A 115 6.94 -17.92 -22.69
CA ARG A 115 6.89 -18.36 -24.09
C ARG A 115 6.29 -19.77 -24.26
N THR A 116 5.29 -20.10 -23.42
CA THR A 116 4.63 -21.40 -23.38
C THR A 116 3.12 -21.22 -23.54
N PRO A 117 2.59 -21.17 -24.77
CA PRO A 117 1.18 -20.91 -25.05
C PRO A 117 0.21 -21.86 -24.32
N SER A 118 0.60 -23.11 -24.10
CA SER A 118 -0.19 -24.11 -23.36
C SER A 118 -0.43 -23.75 -21.88
N ALA A 119 0.33 -22.83 -21.32
CA ALA A 119 0.10 -22.32 -19.97
C ALA A 119 -1.16 -21.42 -19.85
N GLY A 120 -1.80 -21.10 -20.97
CA GLY A 120 -3.02 -20.31 -21.01
C GLY A 120 -2.78 -18.80 -20.94
N ARG A 121 -3.85 -18.05 -20.70
CA ARG A 121 -3.78 -16.57 -20.66
C ARG A 121 -3.09 -16.08 -19.39
N PHE A 122 -2.30 -15.02 -19.51
CA PHE A 122 -1.75 -14.28 -18.38
C PHE A 122 -2.89 -13.72 -17.52
N ARG A 123 -2.82 -13.97 -16.21
CA ARG A 123 -3.79 -13.49 -15.22
C ARG A 123 -3.08 -13.14 -13.92
N VAL A 124 -3.57 -12.09 -13.29
CA VAL A 124 -3.21 -11.69 -11.92
C VAL A 124 -4.48 -11.74 -11.09
N SER A 125 -4.44 -12.40 -9.95
CA SER A 125 -5.54 -12.48 -9.01
C SER A 125 -5.01 -12.57 -7.58
N ARG A 126 -5.88 -12.48 -6.59
CA ARG A 126 -5.55 -12.77 -5.19
C ARG A 126 -6.57 -13.74 -4.60
N ASP A 127 -6.30 -14.23 -3.41
CA ASP A 127 -7.20 -15.11 -2.65
C ASP A 127 -8.37 -14.33 -2.00
N TRP A 128 -9.10 -13.60 -2.82
CA TRP A 128 -10.14 -12.65 -2.42
C TRP A 128 -11.32 -13.27 -1.67
N LEU A 129 -11.63 -14.55 -1.93
CA LEU A 129 -12.73 -15.28 -1.27
C LEU A 129 -12.56 -15.37 0.25
N VAL A 130 -11.31 -15.34 0.73
CA VAL A 130 -10.97 -15.37 2.15
C VAL A 130 -10.40 -14.04 2.63
N ASN A 131 -10.59 -12.95 1.86
CA ASN A 131 -10.00 -11.64 2.13
C ASN A 131 -8.47 -11.68 2.28
N GLY A 132 -7.82 -12.66 1.66
CA GLY A 132 -6.36 -12.80 1.69
C GLY A 132 -5.68 -11.88 0.69
N ASN A 133 -4.39 -11.64 0.90
CA ASN A 133 -3.52 -10.84 0.03
C ASN A 133 -2.37 -11.66 -0.57
N ASN A 134 -2.58 -12.95 -0.80
CA ASN A 134 -1.66 -13.72 -1.63
C ASN A 134 -2.00 -13.50 -3.10
N ILE A 135 -1.15 -12.77 -3.80
CA ILE A 135 -1.29 -12.49 -5.23
C ILE A 135 -0.77 -13.67 -6.02
N THR A 136 -1.61 -14.28 -6.84
CA THR A 136 -1.24 -15.38 -7.73
C THR A 136 -1.19 -14.88 -9.17
N VAL A 137 -0.05 -15.14 -9.84
CA VAL A 137 0.17 -14.80 -11.24
C VAL A 137 0.31 -16.09 -12.04
N THR A 138 -0.50 -16.24 -13.08
CA THR A 138 -0.58 -17.47 -13.88
C THR A 138 -0.50 -17.19 -15.38
N GLY A 139 -0.25 -18.21 -16.17
CA GLY A 139 -0.37 -18.20 -17.61
C GLY A 139 0.91 -17.92 -18.37
N ASN A 140 0.77 -17.81 -19.69
CA ASN A 140 1.88 -17.58 -20.61
C ASN A 140 2.33 -16.11 -20.61
N VAL A 141 3.64 -15.90 -20.52
CA VAL A 141 4.30 -14.60 -20.67
C VAL A 141 5.25 -14.69 -21.88
N ASP A 142 4.79 -14.24 -23.04
CA ASP A 142 5.54 -14.23 -24.30
C ASP A 142 6.28 -12.91 -24.55
N ALA A 143 5.76 -11.82 -23.99
CA ALA A 143 6.32 -10.47 -23.95
C ALA A 143 6.08 -9.87 -22.58
N ARG A 144 6.61 -8.67 -22.32
CA ARG A 144 6.33 -7.95 -21.08
C ARG A 144 4.82 -7.74 -20.92
N ARG A 145 4.25 -8.23 -19.82
CA ARG A 145 2.83 -8.15 -19.47
C ARG A 145 2.67 -7.40 -18.16
N ALA A 146 1.53 -6.77 -17.99
CA ALA A 146 1.15 -6.22 -16.68
C ALA A 146 -0.31 -6.55 -16.39
N GLY A 147 -0.60 -6.69 -15.11
CA GLY A 147 -1.95 -6.83 -14.58
C GLY A 147 -2.06 -6.13 -13.24
N THR A 148 -3.27 -5.79 -12.84
CA THR A 148 -3.56 -5.12 -11.59
C THR A 148 -4.52 -5.95 -10.76
N VAL A 149 -4.39 -5.85 -9.46
CA VAL A 149 -5.29 -6.46 -8.49
C VAL A 149 -5.46 -5.52 -7.32
N ASN A 150 -6.67 -5.42 -6.77
CA ASN A 150 -6.87 -4.66 -5.55
C ASN A 150 -6.28 -5.39 -4.33
N ILE A 151 -6.10 -4.67 -3.24
CA ILE A 151 -5.61 -5.21 -1.97
C ILE A 151 -6.71 -5.13 -0.92
N PHE A 152 -6.90 -6.20 -0.16
CA PHE A 152 -7.79 -6.19 1.00
C PHE A 152 -7.22 -5.25 2.07
N SER A 153 -8.10 -4.36 2.59
CA SER A 153 -7.76 -3.31 3.54
C SER A 153 -6.71 -2.33 3.03
N SER A 154 -7.15 -1.34 2.22
CA SER A 154 -6.27 -0.28 1.70
C SER A 154 -5.56 0.50 2.81
N GLN A 155 -6.22 0.74 3.94
CA GLN A 155 -5.65 1.44 5.09
C GLN A 155 -4.51 0.65 5.75
N ASP A 156 -4.68 -0.66 5.90
CA ASP A 156 -3.62 -1.51 6.44
C ASP A 156 -2.45 -1.62 5.46
N PHE A 157 -2.73 -1.74 4.16
CA PHE A 157 -1.71 -1.72 3.13
C PHE A 157 -0.90 -0.42 3.15
N PHE A 158 -1.58 0.72 3.30
CA PHE A 158 -0.93 2.02 3.42
C PHE A 158 -0.03 2.07 4.66
N MET A 159 -0.59 1.79 5.84
CA MET A 159 0.13 1.90 7.10
C MET A 159 1.29 0.92 7.20
N HIS A 160 1.09 -0.32 6.74
CA HIS A 160 2.16 -1.31 6.70
C HIS A 160 3.33 -0.84 5.82
N THR A 161 3.03 -0.41 4.60
CA THR A 161 4.05 0.08 3.66
C THR A 161 4.74 1.35 4.18
N PHE A 162 3.99 2.27 4.81
CA PHE A 162 4.55 3.45 5.47
C PHE A 162 5.57 3.07 6.55
N MET A 163 5.23 2.10 7.41
CA MET A 163 6.12 1.63 8.46
C MET A 163 7.39 0.98 7.90
N GLU A 164 7.27 0.17 6.84
CA GLU A 164 8.41 -0.40 6.13
C GLU A 164 9.35 0.70 5.59
N ARG A 165 8.79 1.75 4.99
CA ARG A 165 9.57 2.87 4.47
C ARG A 165 10.27 3.65 5.59
N LEU A 166 9.62 3.86 6.74
CA LEU A 166 10.25 4.47 7.93
C LEU A 166 11.43 3.61 8.41
N GLN A 167 11.23 2.31 8.56
CA GLN A 167 12.29 1.38 8.98
C GLN A 167 13.48 1.37 8.00
N ALA A 168 13.21 1.39 6.70
CA ALA A 168 14.24 1.48 5.67
C ALA A 168 15.07 2.77 5.76
N ARG A 169 14.51 3.84 6.36
CA ARG A 169 15.20 5.10 6.67
C ARG A 169 15.84 5.12 8.06
N GLY A 170 15.86 4.00 8.77
CA GLY A 170 16.47 3.86 10.09
C GLY A 170 15.60 4.37 11.25
N ILE A 171 14.32 4.68 11.04
CA ILE A 171 13.39 5.08 12.09
C ILE A 171 12.68 3.85 12.64
N ARG A 172 12.80 3.62 13.95
CA ARG A 172 12.25 2.47 14.65
C ARG A 172 11.21 2.87 15.69
N CYS A 173 10.17 2.07 15.88
CA CYS A 173 9.20 2.22 16.96
C CYS A 173 9.58 1.37 18.18
N ILE A 174 9.38 1.90 19.37
CA ILE A 174 9.56 1.20 20.66
C ILE A 174 8.28 1.36 21.50
N PRO A 175 7.70 0.31 22.09
CA PRO A 175 8.18 -1.08 21.98
C PRO A 175 7.94 -1.63 20.56
N ALA A 176 8.96 -2.23 20.01
CA ALA A 176 8.73 -3.14 18.90
C ALA A 176 7.85 -4.25 19.47
N ALA A 177 6.60 -4.34 19.01
CA ALA A 177 5.85 -5.56 19.21
C ALA A 177 6.65 -6.71 18.56
N GLU A 178 6.47 -7.94 19.03
CA GLU A 178 7.10 -9.12 18.39
C GLU A 178 6.74 -9.24 16.90
N ALA A 179 5.74 -8.49 16.43
CA ALA A 179 5.42 -8.29 15.01
C ALA A 179 6.28 -7.17 14.42
N GLU A 180 6.87 -7.42 13.27
CA GLU A 180 7.82 -6.54 12.56
C GLU A 180 7.25 -5.15 12.22
N VAL A 181 5.93 -4.99 12.18
CA VAL A 181 5.23 -3.74 11.86
C VAL A 181 4.10 -3.52 12.86
N SER A 182 4.18 -2.45 13.65
CA SER A 182 3.16 -2.13 14.64
C SER A 182 2.58 -0.74 14.41
N TYR A 183 1.30 -0.69 14.07
CA TYR A 183 0.49 0.52 14.00
C TYR A 183 -0.92 0.25 14.56
N LEU A 184 -1.63 1.31 14.84
CA LEU A 184 -3.02 1.28 15.30
C LEU A 184 -3.86 2.22 14.42
N PHE A 185 -5.18 2.14 14.56
CA PHE A 185 -6.08 3.15 13.99
C PHE A 185 -6.70 3.98 15.11
N GLY A 186 -6.74 5.30 14.91
CA GLY A 186 -7.30 6.23 15.88
C GLY A 186 -7.42 7.64 15.34
N GLU A 187 -8.47 8.34 15.75
CA GLU A 187 -8.72 9.72 15.36
C GLU A 187 -7.66 10.66 15.98
N PHE A 188 -7.06 11.50 15.15
CA PHE A 188 -6.16 12.56 15.61
C PHE A 188 -6.95 13.71 16.21
N ARG A 189 -6.53 14.15 17.38
CA ARG A 189 -7.05 15.35 18.02
C ARG A 189 -5.90 16.30 18.29
N GLN A 190 -5.91 17.41 17.56
CA GLN A 190 -4.88 18.43 17.69
C GLN A 190 -4.88 19.04 19.10
N ASP A 191 -3.70 19.18 19.68
CA ASP A 191 -3.45 19.90 20.92
C ASP A 191 -2.34 20.95 20.73
N SER A 192 -1.98 21.66 21.82
CA SER A 192 -0.95 22.70 21.79
C SER A 192 0.48 22.19 21.58
N LEU A 193 0.70 20.89 21.69
CA LEU A 193 2.01 20.23 21.53
C LEU A 193 2.13 19.53 20.17
N SER A 194 1.03 19.45 19.41
CA SER A 194 1.01 18.78 18.11
C SER A 194 1.82 19.54 17.08
N VAL A 195 2.73 18.85 16.41
CA VAL A 195 3.59 19.39 15.34
C VAL A 195 3.34 18.66 14.04
N ARG A 196 3.01 19.40 12.99
CA ARG A 196 2.95 18.86 11.63
C ARG A 196 4.36 18.61 11.11
N MET A 197 4.69 17.37 10.82
CA MET A 197 6.00 16.96 10.33
C MET A 197 6.09 17.00 8.79
N ALA A 198 5.03 16.57 8.11
CA ALA A 198 4.96 16.54 6.66
C ALA A 198 3.50 16.63 6.21
N SER A 199 3.27 17.05 4.97
CA SER A 199 2.00 16.94 4.26
C SER A 199 2.25 16.68 2.79
N TYR A 200 1.30 16.01 2.16
CA TYR A 200 1.22 15.81 0.73
C TYR A 200 -0.21 16.14 0.29
N GLU A 201 -0.34 16.91 -0.77
CA GLU A 201 -1.63 17.38 -1.26
C GLU A 201 -1.61 17.38 -2.79
N THR A 202 -2.64 16.82 -3.41
CA THR A 202 -2.88 16.90 -4.85
C THR A 202 -4.01 17.90 -5.11
N SER A 203 -3.85 18.77 -6.10
CA SER A 203 -4.90 19.72 -6.43
C SER A 203 -6.09 19.00 -7.10
N VAL A 204 -7.31 19.38 -6.73
CA VAL A 204 -8.53 18.85 -7.37
C VAL A 204 -8.52 19.08 -8.89
N GLN A 205 -7.92 20.18 -9.35
CA GLN A 205 -7.79 20.47 -10.78
C GLN A 205 -6.91 19.44 -11.49
N ASP A 206 -5.85 18.96 -10.85
CA ASP A 206 -4.95 17.95 -11.44
C ASP A 206 -5.61 16.58 -11.48
N VAL A 207 -6.40 16.24 -10.46
CA VAL A 207 -7.23 15.02 -10.47
C VAL A 207 -8.26 15.05 -11.60
N VAL A 208 -8.98 16.17 -11.75
CA VAL A 208 -10.03 16.32 -12.79
C VAL A 208 -9.46 16.29 -14.21
N LYS A 209 -8.23 16.76 -14.44
CA LYS A 209 -7.58 16.67 -15.76
C LYS A 209 -7.27 15.23 -16.20
N GLN A 210 -7.31 14.26 -15.29
CA GLN A 210 -7.01 12.86 -15.59
C GLN A 210 -8.27 12.03 -15.89
N ILE A 211 -9.46 12.59 -15.69
CA ILE A 211 -10.76 11.99 -15.98
C ILE A 211 -11.20 12.40 -17.40
#